data_e535f0050e66885d71c500492e6351a1
#
_entry.id   e535f0050e66885d71c500492e6351a1
#
_cell.length_a   1.000
_cell.length_b   1.000
_cell.length_c   1.000
_cell.angle_alpha   90.00
_cell.angle_beta   90.00
_cell.angle_gamma   90.00
#
_symmetry.space_group_name_H-M   'P 1'
#
loop_
_entity.id
_entity.type
_entity.pdbx_description
1 polymer ?
#
loop_
_entity_poly.entity_id
_entity_poly.type
_entity_poly.pdbx_seq_one_letter_code
_entity_poly.pdbx_strand_id
1 'polypeptide(L)'
;MLPVKPVWNKLESMARANLGGDFKPGAIEWETIVRAHERIRPRIHRTPVLTSATLDALAGAELFFKCENLQKTGSFKIRGATNAIFSLSEEDAARGVVTHSSGNHAAAVACAAGWRGIAAWIVMPKNAPAVKCRAVEAYGGKITFCEPTVASRAETAARVQQETGAVMVHPYDDDRIIAGQATAAKELLEDVPELDAVLAPVSGGGLLSGTCLGAKGQNGTVKVFGCEPERADDAYRSLTSGVLQKLESSDTIADGLRASLAPRTFAILRENVDGVLLVSEEEIVEATKRIWERMKVVVEPSGAVALAPLLRSSGVSKLRLRKNSEHAKPRIGIILSGGNVELKC
;
A
#
# COMPACT_ATOMS: atom_id res chain seq x y z
N MET A 1 0.13 -10.73 -38.28
CA MET A 1 -0.56 -10.50 -37.02
C MET A 1 -1.43 -11.68 -36.69
N LEU A 2 -1.02 -12.59 -35.83
CA LEU A 2 -1.77 -13.78 -35.42
C LEU A 2 -2.13 -13.60 -33.91
N PRO A 3 -3.31 -14.04 -33.48
CA PRO A 3 -3.81 -13.75 -32.12
C PRO A 3 -3.13 -14.63 -31.07
N VAL A 4 -2.51 -14.00 -30.07
CA VAL A 4 -1.85 -14.64 -28.93
C VAL A 4 -2.88 -15.03 -27.86
N LYS A 5 -3.76 -16.00 -28.12
CA LYS A 5 -4.79 -16.43 -27.17
C LYS A 5 -4.78 -17.88 -26.66
N PRO A 6 -3.85 -18.78 -26.95
CA PRO A 6 -3.96 -20.17 -26.42
C PRO A 6 -3.11 -20.47 -25.20
N VAL A 7 -2.13 -19.65 -24.79
CA VAL A 7 -1.22 -20.01 -23.68
C VAL A 7 -1.78 -19.62 -22.30
N TRP A 8 -2.69 -18.65 -22.25
CA TRP A 8 -3.22 -18.07 -21.01
C TRP A 8 -4.13 -19.01 -20.22
N ASN A 9 -4.95 -19.84 -20.89
CA ASN A 9 -5.89 -20.73 -20.23
C ASN A 9 -5.21 -21.83 -19.38
N LYS A 10 -3.96 -22.19 -19.70
CA LYS A 10 -3.20 -23.21 -18.97
C LYS A 10 -2.52 -22.63 -17.73
N LEU A 11 -2.10 -21.36 -17.79
CA LEU A 11 -1.53 -20.63 -16.66
C LEU A 11 -2.62 -20.22 -15.65
N GLU A 12 -3.83 -19.88 -16.11
CA GLU A 12 -4.99 -19.64 -15.23
C GLU A 12 -5.37 -20.89 -14.43
N SER A 13 -5.32 -22.09 -15.04
CA SER A 13 -5.63 -23.33 -14.33
C SER A 13 -4.57 -23.71 -13.28
N MET A 14 -3.30 -23.38 -13.52
CA MET A 14 -2.20 -23.61 -12.57
C MET A 14 -2.18 -22.57 -11.44
N ALA A 15 -2.56 -21.33 -11.71
CA ALA A 15 -2.74 -20.28 -10.69
C ALA A 15 -3.94 -20.60 -9.78
N ARG A 16 -5.03 -21.16 -10.32
CA ARG A 16 -6.20 -21.60 -9.54
C ARG A 16 -5.90 -22.76 -8.59
N ALA A 17 -4.98 -23.64 -8.93
CA ALA A 17 -4.59 -24.81 -8.12
C ALA A 17 -3.77 -24.43 -6.85
N ASN A 18 -3.12 -23.25 -6.85
CA ASN A 18 -2.31 -22.76 -5.71
C ASN A 18 -3.01 -21.70 -4.84
N LEU A 19 -4.22 -21.28 -5.20
CA LEU A 19 -5.03 -20.32 -4.45
C LEU A 19 -6.14 -21.11 -3.75
N GLY A 20 -5.96 -21.43 -2.48
CA GLY A 20 -7.01 -22.01 -1.64
C GLY A 20 -8.19 -21.05 -1.50
N GLY A 21 -9.13 -21.07 -2.44
CA GLY A 21 -10.35 -20.27 -2.49
C GLY A 21 -10.57 -19.62 -3.86
N ASP A 22 -11.83 -19.57 -4.32
CA ASP A 22 -12.27 -19.02 -5.60
C ASP A 22 -11.97 -17.51 -5.72
N PHE A 23 -10.70 -17.14 -6.01
CA PHE A 23 -10.37 -15.77 -6.37
C PHE A 23 -10.86 -15.48 -7.79
N LYS A 24 -11.93 -14.69 -7.90
CA LYS A 24 -12.35 -14.07 -9.17
C LYS A 24 -11.68 -12.71 -9.29
N PRO A 25 -10.83 -12.46 -10.31
CA PRO A 25 -10.38 -11.10 -10.62
C PRO A 25 -11.64 -10.24 -10.86
N GLY A 26 -11.81 -9.17 -10.07
CA GLY A 26 -12.99 -8.31 -10.14
C GLY A 26 -13.87 -8.26 -8.89
N ALA A 27 -13.49 -8.94 -7.81
CA ALA A 27 -14.27 -8.98 -6.57
C ALA A 27 -14.34 -7.65 -5.80
N ILE A 28 -13.46 -6.67 -6.11
CA ILE A 28 -13.44 -5.35 -5.45
C ILE A 28 -14.02 -4.31 -6.42
N GLU A 29 -15.33 -4.20 -6.43
CA GLU A 29 -16.07 -3.19 -7.19
C GLU A 29 -16.05 -1.84 -6.48
N TRP A 30 -16.42 -0.77 -7.18
CA TRP A 30 -16.50 0.58 -6.64
C TRP A 30 -17.39 0.66 -5.38
N GLU A 31 -18.54 0.00 -5.39
CA GLU A 31 -19.47 -0.07 -4.26
C GLU A 31 -18.84 -0.72 -3.02
N THR A 32 -17.92 -1.66 -3.21
CA THR A 32 -17.15 -2.26 -2.10
C THR A 32 -16.24 -1.23 -1.46
N ILE A 33 -15.61 -0.37 -2.27
CA ILE A 33 -14.75 0.74 -1.79
C ILE A 33 -15.57 1.80 -1.06
N VAL A 34 -16.75 2.14 -1.60
CA VAL A 34 -17.68 3.08 -0.95
C VAL A 34 -18.11 2.55 0.41
N ARG A 35 -18.55 1.28 0.49
CA ARG A 35 -18.91 0.65 1.78
C ARG A 35 -17.73 0.57 2.75
N ALA A 36 -16.50 0.32 2.25
CA ALA A 36 -15.31 0.35 3.07
C ALA A 36 -15.05 1.76 3.63
N HIS A 37 -15.19 2.80 2.81
CA HIS A 37 -15.03 4.19 3.22
C HIS A 37 -16.05 4.59 4.31
N GLU A 38 -17.32 4.26 4.12
CA GLU A 38 -18.37 4.51 5.12
C GLU A 38 -18.07 3.82 6.45
N ARG A 39 -17.61 2.54 6.41
CA ARG A 39 -17.27 1.75 7.58
C ARG A 39 -16.11 2.34 8.38
N ILE A 40 -15.07 2.84 7.70
CA ILE A 40 -13.85 3.31 8.38
C ILE A 40 -13.90 4.79 8.75
N ARG A 41 -14.64 5.62 8.00
CA ARG A 41 -14.70 7.08 8.18
C ARG A 41 -14.90 7.56 9.62
N PRO A 42 -15.72 6.93 10.47
CA PRO A 42 -15.87 7.38 11.86
C PRO A 42 -14.64 7.17 12.75
N ARG A 43 -13.65 6.39 12.30
CA ARG A 43 -12.53 5.90 13.13
C ARG A 43 -11.18 6.38 12.68
N ILE A 44 -11.04 6.78 11.44
CA ILE A 44 -9.77 7.23 10.84
C ILE A 44 -9.78 8.75 10.58
N HIS A 45 -8.64 9.30 10.23
CA HIS A 45 -8.57 10.67 9.74
C HIS A 45 -8.90 10.75 8.24
N ARG A 46 -9.69 11.72 7.81
CA ARG A 46 -9.59 12.20 6.44
C ARG A 46 -8.32 13.03 6.36
N THR A 47 -7.24 12.42 5.86
CA THR A 47 -5.94 13.09 5.82
C THR A 47 -5.96 14.26 4.84
N PRO A 48 -5.21 15.35 5.12
CA PRO A 48 -5.20 16.50 4.22
C PRO A 48 -4.49 16.18 2.90
N VAL A 49 -4.84 16.96 1.87
CA VAL A 49 -4.07 17.10 0.65
C VAL A 49 -3.27 18.39 0.75
N LEU A 50 -1.94 18.29 0.76
CA LEU A 50 -1.03 19.42 0.81
C LEU A 50 -0.42 19.70 -0.56
N THR A 51 0.06 20.93 -0.78
CA THR A 51 0.77 21.36 -1.99
C THR A 51 2.10 22.02 -1.61
N SER A 52 3.01 22.17 -2.57
CA SER A 52 4.28 22.85 -2.35
C SER A 52 4.78 23.51 -3.64
N ALA A 53 4.70 24.84 -3.73
CA ALA A 53 5.16 25.59 -4.89
C ALA A 53 6.63 25.32 -5.27
N THR A 54 7.49 25.01 -4.28
CA THR A 54 8.88 24.64 -4.53
C THR A 54 8.97 23.26 -5.22
N LEU A 55 8.19 22.28 -4.77
CA LEU A 55 8.20 20.93 -5.37
C LEU A 55 7.52 20.96 -6.74
N ASP A 56 6.48 21.76 -6.92
CA ASP A 56 5.82 22.01 -8.21
C ASP A 56 6.81 22.54 -9.25
N ALA A 57 7.61 23.55 -8.84
CA ALA A 57 8.63 24.13 -9.70
C ALA A 57 9.73 23.12 -10.08
N LEU A 58 10.18 22.29 -9.12
CA LEU A 58 11.18 21.24 -9.34
C LEU A 58 10.67 20.15 -10.28
N ALA A 59 9.44 19.72 -10.12
CA ALA A 59 8.83 18.67 -10.94
C ALA A 59 8.33 19.17 -12.31
N GLY A 60 8.04 20.47 -12.44
CA GLY A 60 7.38 21.01 -13.62
C GLY A 60 5.91 20.62 -13.74
N ALA A 61 5.25 20.31 -12.63
CA ALA A 61 3.87 19.86 -12.51
C ALA A 61 3.21 20.48 -11.28
N GLU A 62 1.89 20.42 -11.15
CA GLU A 62 1.17 20.71 -9.91
C GLU A 62 1.05 19.41 -9.10
N LEU A 63 1.61 19.39 -7.89
CA LEU A 63 1.69 18.20 -7.04
C LEU A 63 0.72 18.30 -5.86
N PHE A 64 -0.06 17.24 -5.65
CA PHE A 64 -1.08 17.14 -4.61
C PHE A 64 -0.76 15.95 -3.71
N PHE A 65 -0.33 16.22 -2.48
CA PHE A 65 0.18 15.21 -1.55
C PHE A 65 -0.92 14.73 -0.61
N LYS A 66 -1.45 13.52 -0.80
CA LYS A 66 -2.32 12.85 0.16
C LYS A 66 -1.49 12.35 1.34
N CYS A 67 -1.62 13.02 2.48
CA CYS A 67 -0.72 12.87 3.62
C CYS A 67 -1.11 11.71 4.55
N GLU A 68 -0.95 10.45 4.08
CA GLU A 68 -1.19 9.27 4.92
C GLU A 68 -0.14 9.09 6.05
N ASN A 69 0.95 9.83 6.01
CA ASN A 69 1.87 9.99 7.14
C ASN A 69 1.22 10.69 8.36
N LEU A 70 0.15 11.45 8.16
CA LEU A 70 -0.64 12.10 9.22
C LEU A 70 -1.86 11.26 9.64
N GLN A 71 -1.99 10.05 9.12
CA GLN A 71 -3.07 9.13 9.47
C GLN A 71 -2.87 8.58 10.89
N LYS A 72 -3.95 8.12 11.54
CA LYS A 72 -3.84 7.35 12.79
C LYS A 72 -2.86 6.20 12.61
N THR A 73 -2.08 5.89 13.62
CA THR A 73 -0.94 4.96 13.57
C THR A 73 0.20 5.37 12.61
N GLY A 74 0.19 6.60 12.08
CA GLY A 74 1.26 7.16 11.27
C GLY A 74 1.37 6.61 9.85
N SER A 75 0.36 5.89 9.32
CA SER A 75 0.38 5.35 7.95
C SER A 75 -1.00 4.95 7.43
N PHE A 76 -1.11 4.81 6.11
CA PHE A 76 -2.29 4.32 5.40
C PHE A 76 -2.81 2.96 5.89
N LYS A 77 -1.96 2.15 6.53
CA LYS A 77 -2.28 0.77 6.94
C LYS A 77 -3.52 0.68 7.82
N ILE A 78 -3.82 1.69 8.59
CA ILE A 78 -5.01 1.71 9.46
C ILE A 78 -6.31 1.67 8.65
N ARG A 79 -6.35 2.17 7.42
CA ARG A 79 -7.52 2.13 6.54
C ARG A 79 -7.95 0.69 6.27
N GLY A 80 -7.03 -0.12 5.72
CA GLY A 80 -7.28 -1.52 5.43
C GLY A 80 -7.50 -2.35 6.69
N ALA A 81 -6.70 -2.16 7.74
CA ALA A 81 -6.85 -2.87 9.01
C ALA A 81 -8.23 -2.61 9.63
N THR A 82 -8.67 -1.35 9.67
CA THR A 82 -10.00 -0.99 10.17
C THR A 82 -11.09 -1.62 9.31
N ASN A 83 -10.99 -1.54 7.98
CA ASN A 83 -11.99 -2.15 7.10
C ASN A 83 -12.06 -3.67 7.30
N ALA A 84 -10.93 -4.36 7.31
CA ALA A 84 -10.89 -5.82 7.50
C ALA A 84 -11.49 -6.24 8.85
N ILE A 85 -11.10 -5.56 9.93
CA ILE A 85 -11.55 -5.90 11.28
C ILE A 85 -13.02 -5.57 11.50
N PHE A 86 -13.49 -4.41 11.04
CA PHE A 86 -14.90 -4.02 11.20
C PHE A 86 -15.86 -4.64 10.18
N SER A 87 -15.36 -5.42 9.21
CA SER A 87 -16.18 -6.25 8.32
C SER A 87 -16.38 -7.69 8.79
N LEU A 88 -15.69 -8.11 9.87
CA LEU A 88 -15.86 -9.45 10.44
C LEU A 88 -17.28 -9.62 11.01
N SER A 89 -17.81 -10.84 10.93
CA SER A 89 -18.99 -11.24 11.71
C SER A 89 -18.71 -11.15 13.22
N GLU A 90 -19.72 -11.13 14.05
CA GLU A 90 -19.50 -11.15 15.52
C GLU A 90 -18.85 -12.46 15.98
N GLU A 91 -19.17 -13.58 15.32
CA GLU A 91 -18.52 -14.87 15.58
C GLU A 91 -17.02 -14.84 15.25
N ASP A 92 -16.63 -14.32 14.09
CA ASP A 92 -15.22 -14.17 13.69
C ASP A 92 -14.50 -13.19 14.61
N ALA A 93 -15.15 -12.08 14.94
CA ALA A 93 -14.59 -11.05 15.82
C ALA A 93 -14.32 -11.59 17.23
N ALA A 94 -15.21 -12.43 17.78
CA ALA A 94 -15.05 -13.05 19.09
C ALA A 94 -13.78 -13.92 19.17
N ARG A 95 -13.32 -14.50 18.04
CA ARG A 95 -12.07 -15.26 17.97
C ARG A 95 -10.83 -14.36 17.87
N GLY A 96 -11.03 -13.05 17.66
CA GLY A 96 -9.95 -12.08 17.47
C GLY A 96 -9.25 -12.19 16.13
N VAL A 97 -8.14 -11.50 15.98
CA VAL A 97 -7.38 -11.42 14.72
C VAL A 97 -5.91 -11.77 14.91
N VAL A 98 -5.29 -12.32 13.88
CA VAL A 98 -3.84 -12.59 13.84
C VAL A 98 -3.24 -11.96 12.59
N THR A 99 -2.00 -11.44 12.72
CA THR A 99 -1.21 -10.99 11.58
C THR A 99 0.27 -11.22 11.80
N HIS A 100 1.06 -11.20 10.73
CA HIS A 100 2.52 -11.20 10.79
C HIS A 100 3.07 -9.91 10.16
N SER A 101 3.62 -9.05 10.99
CA SER A 101 4.27 -7.82 10.54
C SER A 101 5.07 -7.20 11.69
N SER A 102 6.19 -6.58 11.38
CA SER A 102 7.00 -5.84 12.36
C SER A 102 6.91 -4.31 12.19
N GLY A 103 6.00 -3.82 11.35
CA GLY A 103 5.93 -2.39 11.03
C GLY A 103 4.51 -1.83 11.09
N ASN A 104 4.21 -0.92 10.18
CA ASN A 104 2.97 -0.15 10.13
C ASN A 104 1.69 -1.00 10.17
N HIS A 105 1.71 -2.20 9.56
CA HIS A 105 0.54 -3.07 9.57
C HIS A 105 0.29 -3.70 10.95
N ALA A 106 1.33 -4.07 11.69
CA ALA A 106 1.22 -4.60 13.05
C ALA A 106 0.51 -3.60 13.98
N ALA A 107 0.99 -2.35 14.01
CA ALA A 107 0.41 -1.27 14.78
C ALA A 107 -1.05 -0.98 14.36
N ALA A 108 -1.33 -0.99 13.07
CA ALA A 108 -2.67 -0.74 12.53
C ALA A 108 -3.68 -1.83 12.93
N VAL A 109 -3.28 -3.12 12.86
CA VAL A 109 -4.15 -4.24 13.27
C VAL A 109 -4.39 -4.20 14.78
N ALA A 110 -3.35 -3.99 15.60
CA ALA A 110 -3.50 -3.89 17.05
C ALA A 110 -4.45 -2.73 17.43
N CYS A 111 -4.26 -1.55 16.83
CA CYS A 111 -5.09 -0.37 17.07
C CYS A 111 -6.57 -0.62 16.67
N ALA A 112 -6.81 -1.13 15.46
CA ALA A 112 -8.17 -1.37 14.98
C ALA A 112 -8.89 -2.48 15.77
N ALA A 113 -8.18 -3.52 16.20
CA ALA A 113 -8.70 -4.56 17.08
C ALA A 113 -9.06 -4.00 18.45
N GLY A 114 -8.20 -3.13 19.03
CA GLY A 114 -8.50 -2.43 20.26
C GLY A 114 -9.77 -1.57 20.18
N TRP A 115 -10.01 -0.89 19.05
CA TRP A 115 -11.26 -0.13 18.83
C TRP A 115 -12.50 -1.02 18.76
N ARG A 116 -12.37 -2.26 18.30
CA ARG A 116 -13.46 -3.23 18.26
C ARG A 116 -13.61 -4.03 19.57
N GLY A 117 -12.66 -3.90 20.50
CA GLY A 117 -12.64 -4.64 21.77
C GLY A 117 -12.31 -6.13 21.60
N ILE A 118 -11.54 -6.51 20.57
CA ILE A 118 -11.16 -7.89 20.28
C ILE A 118 -9.66 -8.13 20.43
N ALA A 119 -9.26 -9.39 20.62
CA ALA A 119 -7.85 -9.76 20.74
C ALA A 119 -7.12 -9.61 19.41
N ALA A 120 -5.87 -9.13 19.45
CA ALA A 120 -4.95 -9.08 18.31
C ALA A 120 -3.65 -9.81 18.64
N TRP A 121 -3.36 -10.89 17.91
CA TRP A 121 -2.08 -11.61 18.00
C TRP A 121 -1.19 -11.14 16.86
N ILE A 122 -0.02 -10.62 17.23
CA ILE A 122 0.92 -10.02 16.28
C ILE A 122 2.21 -10.84 16.25
N VAL A 123 2.46 -11.51 15.15
CA VAL A 123 3.71 -12.26 14.95
C VAL A 123 4.79 -11.31 14.46
N MET A 124 5.86 -11.17 15.25
CA MET A 124 6.98 -10.27 14.97
C MET A 124 8.31 -11.03 15.02
N PRO A 125 9.30 -10.71 14.18
CA PRO A 125 10.60 -11.33 14.27
C PRO A 125 11.34 -10.84 15.53
N LYS A 126 12.17 -11.70 16.14
CA LYS A 126 12.94 -11.41 17.36
C LYS A 126 13.83 -10.18 17.23
N ASN A 127 14.29 -9.85 16.02
CA ASN A 127 15.09 -8.67 15.72
C ASN A 127 14.27 -7.41 15.38
N ALA A 128 12.96 -7.43 15.62
CA ALA A 128 12.12 -6.25 15.42
C ALA A 128 12.59 -5.09 16.32
N PRO A 129 12.64 -3.84 15.83
CA PRO A 129 13.02 -2.70 16.65
C PRO A 129 12.11 -2.55 17.86
N ALA A 130 12.71 -2.31 19.04
CA ALA A 130 11.97 -2.20 20.30
C ALA A 130 10.87 -1.11 20.27
N VAL A 131 11.09 -0.02 19.53
CA VAL A 131 10.09 1.04 19.35
C VAL A 131 8.83 0.52 18.65
N LYS A 132 8.98 -0.37 17.67
CA LYS A 132 7.86 -0.99 16.94
C LYS A 132 7.11 -1.99 17.83
N CYS A 133 7.83 -2.76 18.67
CA CYS A 133 7.19 -3.65 19.64
C CYS A 133 6.37 -2.85 20.67
N ARG A 134 6.96 -1.80 21.26
CA ARG A 134 6.25 -0.92 22.20
C ARG A 134 4.99 -0.27 21.58
N ALA A 135 5.04 0.12 20.30
CA ALA A 135 3.87 0.66 19.63
C ALA A 135 2.74 -0.35 19.52
N VAL A 136 3.04 -1.62 19.19
CA VAL A 136 2.06 -2.71 19.14
C VAL A 136 1.45 -2.97 20.51
N GLU A 137 2.28 -3.06 21.54
CA GLU A 137 1.86 -3.27 22.95
C GLU A 137 0.98 -2.13 23.44
N ALA A 138 1.34 -0.88 23.13
CA ALA A 138 0.57 0.31 23.50
C ALA A 138 -0.84 0.32 22.89
N TYR A 139 -1.03 -0.34 21.74
CA TYR A 139 -2.35 -0.56 21.13
C TYR A 139 -3.04 -1.85 21.60
N GLY A 140 -2.48 -2.55 22.60
CA GLY A 140 -3.08 -3.76 23.18
C GLY A 140 -2.82 -5.04 22.37
N GLY A 141 -1.90 -5.02 21.40
CA GLY A 141 -1.51 -6.21 20.63
C GLY A 141 -0.68 -7.19 21.46
N LYS A 142 -0.98 -8.48 21.34
CA LYS A 142 -0.24 -9.58 21.97
C LYS A 142 0.84 -10.08 21.01
N ILE A 143 2.12 -9.83 21.34
CA ILE A 143 3.25 -10.18 20.49
C ILE A 143 3.64 -11.66 20.68
N THR A 144 3.80 -12.37 19.57
CA THR A 144 4.46 -13.69 19.50
C THR A 144 5.71 -13.56 18.64
N PHE A 145 6.89 -13.81 19.22
CA PHE A 145 8.15 -13.70 18.48
C PHE A 145 8.43 -14.94 17.62
N CYS A 146 9.04 -14.73 16.45
CA CYS A 146 9.49 -15.76 15.53
C CYS A 146 10.92 -15.48 15.04
N GLU A 147 11.53 -16.41 14.32
CA GLU A 147 12.82 -16.16 13.67
C GLU A 147 12.65 -15.13 12.51
N PRO A 148 13.70 -14.36 12.17
CA PRO A 148 13.64 -13.28 11.19
C PRO A 148 13.62 -13.76 9.73
N THR A 149 12.84 -14.80 9.44
CA THR A 149 12.66 -15.37 8.10
C THR A 149 11.20 -15.29 7.67
N VAL A 150 10.95 -15.26 6.36
CA VAL A 150 9.59 -15.26 5.81
C VAL A 150 8.86 -16.55 6.20
N ALA A 151 9.53 -17.70 6.13
CA ALA A 151 8.96 -18.99 6.48
C ALA A 151 8.53 -19.03 7.95
N SER A 152 9.42 -18.69 8.89
CA SER A 152 9.11 -18.69 10.31
C SER A 152 7.98 -17.74 10.69
N ARG A 153 7.86 -16.58 10.02
CA ARG A 153 6.72 -15.67 10.21
C ARG A 153 5.40 -16.31 9.81
N ALA A 154 5.36 -16.95 8.63
CA ALA A 154 4.17 -17.61 8.12
C ALA A 154 3.77 -18.81 8.99
N GLU A 155 4.72 -19.68 9.34
CA GLU A 155 4.51 -20.85 10.20
C GLU A 155 4.02 -20.46 11.60
N THR A 156 4.65 -19.46 12.22
CA THR A 156 4.24 -18.96 13.54
C THR A 156 2.84 -18.37 13.50
N ALA A 157 2.51 -17.60 12.46
CA ALA A 157 1.18 -17.04 12.31
C ALA A 157 0.11 -18.12 12.10
N ALA A 158 0.40 -19.16 11.30
CA ALA A 158 -0.48 -20.31 11.10
C ALA A 158 -0.70 -21.09 12.41
N ARG A 159 0.35 -21.30 13.21
CA ARG A 159 0.27 -21.95 14.52
C ARG A 159 -0.61 -21.14 15.49
N VAL A 160 -0.38 -19.82 15.61
CA VAL A 160 -1.20 -18.96 16.46
C VAL A 160 -2.66 -18.95 15.99
N GLN A 161 -2.90 -18.93 14.68
CA GLN A 161 -4.24 -19.02 14.11
C GLN A 161 -4.93 -20.35 14.49
N GLN A 162 -4.21 -21.47 14.40
CA GLN A 162 -4.74 -22.79 14.77
C GLN A 162 -5.05 -22.88 16.28
N GLU A 163 -4.18 -22.34 17.14
CA GLU A 163 -4.34 -22.37 18.60
C GLU A 163 -5.50 -21.48 19.08
N THR A 164 -5.75 -20.34 18.41
CA THR A 164 -6.70 -19.32 18.88
C THR A 164 -7.99 -19.28 18.06
N GLY A 165 -8.02 -19.87 16.87
CA GLY A 165 -9.10 -19.70 15.91
C GLY A 165 -9.18 -18.30 15.28
N ALA A 166 -8.20 -17.42 15.56
CA ALA A 166 -8.21 -16.02 15.13
C ALA A 166 -8.23 -15.87 13.59
N VAL A 167 -8.90 -14.82 13.13
CA VAL A 167 -8.98 -14.53 11.70
C VAL A 167 -7.69 -13.88 11.22
N MET A 168 -7.08 -14.42 10.17
CA MET A 168 -5.90 -13.82 9.54
C MET A 168 -6.26 -12.47 8.88
N VAL A 169 -5.50 -11.44 9.21
CA VAL A 169 -5.54 -10.14 8.55
C VAL A 169 -4.21 -9.94 7.83
N HIS A 170 -4.17 -10.32 6.55
CA HIS A 170 -2.94 -10.28 5.75
C HIS A 170 -2.53 -8.83 5.44
N PRO A 171 -1.23 -8.46 5.46
CA PRO A 171 -0.78 -7.08 5.28
C PRO A 171 -1.13 -6.43 3.92
N TYR A 172 -1.48 -7.20 2.89
CA TYR A 172 -1.82 -6.71 1.55
C TYR A 172 -2.61 -7.69 0.67
N ASP A 173 -2.52 -9.01 0.88
CA ASP A 173 -3.21 -10.03 0.08
C ASP A 173 -4.57 -10.40 0.66
N ASP A 174 -5.44 -9.41 0.77
CA ASP A 174 -6.80 -9.53 1.33
C ASP A 174 -7.68 -8.44 0.70
N ASP A 175 -8.83 -8.83 0.13
CA ASP A 175 -9.73 -7.89 -0.53
C ASP A 175 -10.26 -6.81 0.41
N ARG A 176 -10.47 -7.14 1.68
CA ARG A 176 -10.88 -6.19 2.71
C ARG A 176 -9.81 -5.14 2.99
N ILE A 177 -8.54 -5.57 2.98
CA ILE A 177 -7.37 -4.68 3.10
C ILE A 177 -7.29 -3.78 1.87
N ILE A 178 -7.32 -4.33 0.67
CA ILE A 178 -7.20 -3.58 -0.59
C ILE A 178 -8.34 -2.54 -0.70
N ALA A 179 -9.59 -2.93 -0.43
CA ALA A 179 -10.73 -2.02 -0.44
C ALA A 179 -10.58 -0.87 0.57
N GLY A 180 -10.05 -1.14 1.77
CA GLY A 180 -9.74 -0.11 2.75
C GLY A 180 -8.66 0.85 2.27
N GLN A 181 -7.58 0.34 1.64
CA GLN A 181 -6.49 1.17 1.11
C GLN A 181 -6.95 2.05 -0.07
N ALA A 182 -7.90 1.57 -0.87
CA ALA A 182 -8.49 2.31 -1.98
C ALA A 182 -9.13 3.63 -1.57
N THR A 183 -9.57 3.73 -0.32
CA THR A 183 -10.20 4.95 0.23
C THR A 183 -9.27 6.14 0.27
N ALA A 184 -7.94 5.95 0.29
CA ALA A 184 -6.97 7.04 0.23
C ALA A 184 -7.02 7.75 -1.13
N ALA A 185 -7.01 6.99 -2.22
CA ALA A 185 -7.14 7.54 -3.58
C ALA A 185 -8.55 8.10 -3.83
N LYS A 186 -9.59 7.44 -3.31
CA LYS A 186 -10.97 7.97 -3.36
C LYS A 186 -11.05 9.36 -2.75
N GLU A 187 -10.56 9.56 -1.51
CA GLU A 187 -10.55 10.87 -0.85
C GLU A 187 -9.69 11.88 -1.60
N LEU A 188 -8.53 11.47 -2.15
CA LEU A 188 -7.66 12.36 -2.94
C LEU A 188 -8.39 12.92 -4.15
N LEU A 189 -9.12 12.08 -4.89
CA LEU A 189 -9.88 12.50 -6.08
C LEU A 189 -11.18 13.23 -5.75
N GLU A 190 -11.73 13.05 -4.57
CA GLU A 190 -12.82 13.92 -4.07
C GLU A 190 -12.32 15.35 -3.76
N ASP A 191 -11.11 15.45 -3.17
CA ASP A 191 -10.51 16.74 -2.83
C ASP A 191 -9.90 17.43 -4.07
N VAL A 192 -9.43 16.65 -5.07
CA VAL A 192 -8.81 17.13 -6.32
C VAL A 192 -9.33 16.31 -7.49
N PRO A 193 -10.52 16.62 -8.04
CA PRO A 193 -11.18 15.80 -9.06
C PRO A 193 -10.43 15.69 -10.40
N GLU A 194 -9.62 16.71 -10.75
CA GLU A 194 -8.99 16.86 -12.06
C GLU A 194 -7.52 16.47 -12.07
N LEU A 195 -7.20 15.32 -11.49
CA LEU A 195 -5.85 14.78 -11.57
C LEU A 195 -5.61 14.03 -12.90
N ASP A 196 -4.46 14.27 -13.51
CA ASP A 196 -3.99 13.53 -14.69
C ASP A 196 -3.40 12.17 -14.29
N ALA A 197 -2.77 12.12 -13.11
CA ALA A 197 -2.16 10.89 -12.61
C ALA A 197 -2.14 10.83 -11.08
N VAL A 198 -2.06 9.60 -10.53
CA VAL A 198 -1.78 9.33 -9.12
C VAL A 198 -0.57 8.39 -9.02
N LEU A 199 0.40 8.75 -8.18
CA LEU A 199 1.57 7.95 -7.86
C LEU A 199 1.47 7.41 -6.43
N ALA A 200 1.77 6.12 -6.27
CA ALA A 200 1.81 5.47 -4.96
C ALA A 200 2.99 4.50 -4.85
N PRO A 201 3.58 4.32 -3.65
CA PRO A 201 4.60 3.30 -3.44
C PRO A 201 4.04 1.89 -3.64
N VAL A 202 4.86 0.98 -4.18
CA VAL A 202 4.51 -0.43 -4.33
C VAL A 202 5.51 -1.33 -3.58
N SER A 203 4.98 -2.39 -2.99
CA SER A 203 5.66 -3.53 -2.37
C SER A 203 4.75 -4.74 -2.57
N GLY A 204 4.22 -5.38 -1.55
CA GLY A 204 3.22 -6.45 -1.69
C GLY A 204 1.95 -6.11 -2.48
N GLY A 205 1.81 -4.87 -2.95
CA GLY A 205 0.81 -4.44 -3.93
C GLY A 205 -0.52 -3.94 -3.35
N GLY A 206 -0.78 -4.09 -2.05
CA GLY A 206 -2.09 -3.75 -1.48
C GLY A 206 -2.48 -2.27 -1.60
N LEU A 207 -1.54 -1.33 -1.37
CA LEU A 207 -1.79 0.10 -1.53
C LEU A 207 -1.98 0.46 -3.00
N LEU A 208 -1.08 0.03 -3.88
CA LEU A 208 -1.14 0.36 -5.30
C LEU A 208 -2.39 -0.26 -5.96
N SER A 209 -2.74 -1.51 -5.64
CA SER A 209 -4.01 -2.13 -6.09
C SER A 209 -5.22 -1.31 -5.64
N GLY A 210 -5.26 -0.93 -4.36
CA GLY A 210 -6.30 -0.06 -3.84
C GLY A 210 -6.32 1.31 -4.54
N THR A 211 -5.15 1.91 -4.78
CA THR A 211 -5.03 3.19 -5.49
C THR A 211 -5.59 3.09 -6.90
N CYS A 212 -5.24 2.03 -7.65
CA CYS A 212 -5.77 1.79 -8.99
C CYS A 212 -7.31 1.69 -8.97
N LEU A 213 -7.85 0.85 -8.10
CA LEU A 213 -9.30 0.62 -8.03
C LEU A 213 -10.05 1.85 -7.54
N GLY A 214 -9.52 2.55 -6.52
CA GLY A 214 -10.12 3.77 -5.98
C GLY A 214 -10.07 4.94 -6.96
N ALA A 215 -8.95 5.14 -7.62
CA ALA A 215 -8.78 6.24 -8.57
C ALA A 215 -9.60 6.02 -9.86
N LYS A 216 -9.49 4.83 -10.47
CA LYS A 216 -10.20 4.51 -11.72
C LYS A 216 -11.70 4.33 -11.50
N GLY A 217 -12.13 3.89 -10.33
CA GLY A 217 -13.54 3.84 -9.97
C GLY A 217 -14.18 5.22 -9.81
N GLN A 218 -13.42 6.21 -9.32
CA GLN A 218 -13.86 7.61 -9.22
C GLN A 218 -13.75 8.35 -10.56
N ASN A 219 -12.64 8.15 -11.28
CA ASN A 219 -12.34 8.77 -12.57
C ASN A 219 -11.59 7.80 -13.47
N GLY A 220 -12.28 7.18 -14.42
CA GLY A 220 -11.72 6.16 -15.32
C GLY A 220 -10.59 6.63 -16.23
N THR A 221 -10.36 7.95 -16.35
CA THR A 221 -9.32 8.53 -17.24
C THR A 221 -8.00 8.82 -16.53
N VAL A 222 -8.00 8.87 -15.19
CA VAL A 222 -6.80 9.12 -14.40
C VAL A 222 -5.80 7.97 -14.54
N LYS A 223 -4.53 8.29 -14.74
CA LYS A 223 -3.47 7.30 -14.78
C LYS A 223 -2.93 6.98 -13.40
N VAL A 224 -2.55 5.73 -13.17
CA VAL A 224 -1.98 5.31 -11.90
C VAL A 224 -0.63 4.64 -12.10
N PHE A 225 0.38 5.14 -11.39
CA PHE A 225 1.74 4.61 -11.44
C PHE A 225 2.20 4.11 -10.07
N GLY A 226 2.85 2.94 -10.08
CA GLY A 226 3.63 2.45 -8.95
C GLY A 226 5.00 3.10 -8.90
N CYS A 227 5.54 3.31 -7.70
CA CYS A 227 6.92 3.73 -7.50
C CYS A 227 7.60 2.70 -6.60
N GLU A 228 8.74 2.16 -7.04
CA GLU A 228 9.39 1.01 -6.42
C GLU A 228 10.90 1.25 -6.28
N PRO A 229 11.53 0.86 -5.14
CA PRO A 229 12.97 0.90 -5.04
C PRO A 229 13.64 -0.08 -6.01
N GLU A 230 14.72 0.33 -6.69
CA GLU A 230 15.50 -0.54 -7.59
C GLU A 230 16.04 -1.80 -6.89
N ARG A 231 16.28 -1.71 -5.57
CA ARG A 231 16.74 -2.83 -4.75
C ARG A 231 15.63 -3.76 -4.24
N ALA A 232 14.37 -3.52 -4.67
CA ALA A 232 13.21 -4.34 -4.34
C ALA A 232 12.19 -4.24 -5.49
N ASP A 233 12.59 -4.66 -6.70
CA ASP A 233 12.00 -4.36 -8.00
C ASP A 233 11.07 -5.45 -8.56
N ASP A 234 10.52 -6.30 -7.71
CA ASP A 234 9.72 -7.44 -8.15
C ASP A 234 8.42 -7.04 -8.86
N ALA A 235 7.79 -5.95 -8.46
CA ALA A 235 6.58 -5.47 -9.11
C ALA A 235 6.89 -4.96 -10.53
N TYR A 236 7.97 -4.21 -10.72
CA TYR A 236 8.42 -3.78 -12.04
C TYR A 236 8.72 -4.97 -12.95
N ARG A 237 9.52 -5.95 -12.47
CA ARG A 237 9.86 -7.15 -13.23
C ARG A 237 8.64 -8.00 -13.54
N SER A 238 7.74 -8.18 -12.57
CA SER A 238 6.50 -8.95 -12.75
C SER A 238 5.60 -8.34 -13.81
N LEU A 239 5.36 -7.04 -13.75
CA LEU A 239 4.46 -6.35 -14.66
C LEU A 239 5.05 -6.20 -16.06
N THR A 240 6.39 -6.04 -16.17
CA THR A 240 7.08 -5.98 -17.46
C THR A 240 7.12 -7.33 -18.17
N SER A 241 7.39 -8.42 -17.41
CA SER A 241 7.43 -9.78 -17.98
C SER A 241 6.06 -10.43 -18.13
N GLY A 242 5.04 -9.93 -17.43
CA GLY A 242 3.72 -10.56 -17.36
C GLY A 242 3.68 -11.82 -16.48
N VAL A 243 4.75 -12.12 -15.75
CA VAL A 243 4.89 -13.28 -14.87
C VAL A 243 5.28 -12.83 -13.47
N LEU A 244 4.56 -13.31 -12.45
CA LEU A 244 4.83 -12.96 -11.06
C LEU A 244 6.25 -13.39 -10.65
N GLN A 245 7.08 -12.41 -10.29
CA GLN A 245 8.45 -12.57 -9.83
C GLN A 245 8.51 -12.48 -8.31
N LYS A 246 9.52 -13.11 -7.71
CA LYS A 246 9.83 -12.94 -6.28
C LYS A 246 11.02 -12.01 -6.10
N LEU A 247 11.08 -11.33 -4.97
CA LEU A 247 12.27 -10.61 -4.56
C LEU A 247 13.41 -11.60 -4.29
N GLU A 248 14.56 -11.34 -4.87
CA GLU A 248 15.81 -12.04 -4.56
C GLU A 248 16.50 -11.39 -3.37
N SER A 249 16.41 -10.08 -3.27
CA SER A 249 16.93 -9.25 -2.19
C SER A 249 15.97 -8.10 -1.91
N SER A 250 16.00 -7.55 -0.71
CA SER A 250 15.20 -6.40 -0.29
C SER A 250 16.03 -5.41 0.54
N ASP A 251 17.26 -5.15 0.08
CA ASP A 251 18.21 -4.24 0.73
C ASP A 251 17.95 -2.79 0.33
N THR A 252 16.81 -2.27 0.76
CA THR A 252 16.43 -0.86 0.56
C THR A 252 16.21 -0.15 1.90
N ILE A 253 16.48 1.17 1.95
CA ILE A 253 16.17 2.03 3.11
C ILE A 253 14.65 2.18 3.30
N ALA A 254 13.87 1.95 2.24
CA ALA A 254 12.40 1.94 2.28
C ALA A 254 11.89 0.65 2.95
N ASP A 255 12.04 0.54 4.27
CA ASP A 255 11.78 -0.67 5.06
C ASP A 255 10.35 -1.20 4.95
N GLY A 256 9.39 -0.35 4.63
CA GLY A 256 7.99 -0.71 4.33
C GLY A 256 7.78 -1.32 2.94
N LEU A 257 8.81 -1.33 2.07
CA LEU A 257 8.72 -1.78 0.68
C LEU A 257 9.60 -3.02 0.39
N ARG A 258 9.66 -3.96 1.33
CA ARG A 258 10.49 -5.17 1.28
C ARG A 258 9.71 -6.47 1.06
N ALA A 259 8.47 -6.40 0.56
CA ALA A 259 7.63 -7.58 0.34
C ALA A 259 7.31 -7.74 -1.15
N SER A 260 7.32 -8.97 -1.65
CA SER A 260 6.92 -9.27 -3.03
C SER A 260 5.41 -9.15 -3.23
N LEU A 261 5.01 -8.89 -4.49
CA LEU A 261 3.62 -9.00 -4.90
C LEU A 261 3.03 -10.37 -4.56
N ALA A 262 1.74 -10.39 -4.24
CA ALA A 262 0.96 -11.62 -4.16
C ALA A 262 0.22 -11.88 -5.49
N PRO A 263 -0.24 -13.11 -5.75
CA PRO A 263 -1.00 -13.42 -6.96
C PRO A 263 -2.21 -12.51 -7.17
N ARG A 264 -2.95 -12.19 -6.11
CA ARG A 264 -4.12 -11.29 -6.15
C ARG A 264 -3.72 -9.87 -6.53
N THR A 265 -2.75 -9.30 -5.85
CA THR A 265 -2.30 -7.93 -6.13
C THR A 265 -1.66 -7.81 -7.50
N PHE A 266 -0.90 -8.83 -7.95
CA PHE A 266 -0.36 -8.90 -9.31
C PHE A 266 -1.49 -8.91 -10.36
N ALA A 267 -2.54 -9.73 -10.17
CA ALA A 267 -3.67 -9.77 -11.10
C ALA A 267 -4.36 -8.41 -11.23
N ILE A 268 -4.63 -7.73 -10.09
CA ILE A 268 -5.24 -6.40 -10.09
C ILE A 268 -4.35 -5.38 -10.79
N LEU A 269 -3.06 -5.37 -10.46
CA LEU A 269 -2.11 -4.39 -11.01
C LEU A 269 -1.89 -4.59 -12.51
N ARG A 270 -1.79 -5.83 -12.98
CA ARG A 270 -1.62 -6.14 -14.40
C ARG A 270 -2.74 -5.56 -15.28
N GLU A 271 -3.94 -5.43 -14.75
CA GLU A 271 -5.10 -4.91 -15.46
C GLU A 271 -5.26 -3.39 -15.29
N ASN A 272 -4.79 -2.83 -14.18
CA ASN A 272 -5.18 -1.49 -13.78
C ASN A 272 -4.03 -0.48 -13.65
N VAL A 273 -2.77 -0.90 -13.51
CA VAL A 273 -1.66 0.04 -13.40
C VAL A 273 -1.18 0.52 -14.77
N ASP A 274 -0.83 1.79 -14.88
CA ASP A 274 -0.31 2.36 -16.14
C ASP A 274 1.22 2.20 -16.27
N GLY A 275 1.91 1.84 -15.19
CA GLY A 275 3.34 1.52 -15.16
C GLY A 275 3.93 1.54 -13.76
N VAL A 276 5.18 1.08 -13.67
CA VAL A 276 5.99 1.16 -12.44
C VAL A 276 7.28 1.92 -12.73
N LEU A 277 7.63 2.85 -11.85
CA LEU A 277 8.83 3.68 -11.92
C LEU A 277 9.80 3.23 -10.84
N LEU A 278 10.97 2.77 -11.25
CA LEU A 278 12.05 2.43 -10.34
C LEU A 278 12.79 3.68 -9.87
N VAL A 279 13.20 3.68 -8.59
CA VAL A 279 13.96 4.76 -7.97
C VAL A 279 15.16 4.22 -7.19
N SER A 280 16.28 4.95 -7.23
CA SER A 280 17.49 4.59 -6.48
C SER A 280 17.37 4.97 -4.99
N GLU A 281 18.25 4.43 -4.16
CA GLU A 281 18.30 4.77 -2.73
C GLU A 281 18.60 6.26 -2.51
N GLU A 282 19.48 6.85 -3.33
CA GLU A 282 19.83 8.27 -3.28
C GLU A 282 18.62 9.16 -3.62
N GLU A 283 17.82 8.77 -4.61
CA GLU A 283 16.59 9.47 -4.97
C GLU A 283 15.54 9.39 -3.87
N ILE A 284 15.44 8.25 -3.16
CA ILE A 284 14.57 8.11 -2.00
C ILE A 284 15.00 9.05 -0.86
N VAL A 285 16.31 9.10 -0.56
CA VAL A 285 16.87 10.02 0.45
C VAL A 285 16.58 11.47 0.08
N GLU A 286 16.84 11.85 -1.17
CA GLU A 286 16.59 13.22 -1.64
C GLU A 286 15.10 13.59 -1.55
N ALA A 287 14.20 12.72 -2.00
CA ALA A 287 12.77 12.94 -1.91
C ALA A 287 12.31 13.11 -0.45
N THR A 288 12.81 12.25 0.45
CA THR A 288 12.51 12.32 1.90
C THR A 288 12.94 13.67 2.46
N LYS A 289 14.18 14.07 2.19
CA LYS A 289 14.75 15.36 2.62
C LYS A 289 13.94 16.54 2.08
N ARG A 290 13.57 16.52 0.78
CA ARG A 290 12.76 17.58 0.16
C ARG A 290 11.39 17.73 0.81
N ILE A 291 10.72 16.63 1.13
CA ILE A 291 9.43 16.69 1.85
C ILE A 291 9.63 17.32 3.23
N TRP A 292 10.61 16.88 4.01
CA TRP A 292 10.88 17.44 5.33
C TRP A 292 11.21 18.93 5.27
N GLU A 293 12.09 19.33 4.34
CA GLU A 293 12.56 20.72 4.22
C GLU A 293 11.53 21.67 3.63
N ARG A 294 10.70 21.23 2.68
CA ARG A 294 9.82 22.12 1.90
C ARG A 294 8.37 22.06 2.36
N MET A 295 7.92 20.90 2.84
CA MET A 295 6.54 20.74 3.33
C MET A 295 6.44 20.80 4.86
N LYS A 296 7.56 20.64 5.58
CA LYS A 296 7.61 20.60 7.06
C LYS A 296 6.78 19.46 7.66
N VAL A 297 6.66 18.35 6.93
CA VAL A 297 5.99 17.13 7.41
C VAL A 297 6.98 15.97 7.48
N VAL A 298 6.85 15.16 8.52
CA VAL A 298 7.67 13.95 8.68
C VAL A 298 7.09 12.84 7.80
N VAL A 299 7.93 12.29 6.93
CA VAL A 299 7.64 11.13 6.10
C VAL A 299 8.75 10.11 6.28
N GLU A 300 8.41 8.81 6.30
CA GLU A 300 9.39 7.73 6.25
C GLU A 300 9.91 7.53 4.81
N PRO A 301 11.11 6.96 4.59
CA PRO A 301 11.64 6.74 3.24
C PRO A 301 10.65 6.01 2.33
N SER A 302 9.95 5.00 2.82
CA SER A 302 8.89 4.28 2.07
C SER A 302 7.74 5.18 1.62
N GLY A 303 7.42 6.22 2.40
CA GLY A 303 6.37 7.20 2.08
C GLY A 303 6.81 8.24 1.05
N ALA A 304 8.11 8.48 0.92
CA ALA A 304 8.67 9.46 -0.01
C ALA A 304 8.91 8.92 -1.43
N VAL A 305 8.95 7.60 -1.60
CA VAL A 305 9.28 6.91 -2.87
C VAL A 305 8.43 7.42 -4.05
N ALA A 306 7.16 7.76 -3.82
CA ALA A 306 6.28 8.22 -4.88
C ALA A 306 6.61 9.63 -5.41
N LEU A 307 7.34 10.46 -4.66
CA LEU A 307 7.83 11.75 -5.14
C LEU A 307 9.12 11.61 -5.96
N ALA A 308 9.98 10.66 -5.60
CA ALA A 308 11.35 10.55 -6.12
C ALA A 308 11.45 10.60 -7.66
N PRO A 309 10.65 9.84 -8.44
CA PRO A 309 10.77 9.85 -9.90
C PRO A 309 10.39 11.21 -10.53
N LEU A 310 9.57 12.03 -9.86
CA LEU A 310 9.13 13.32 -10.37
C LEU A 310 10.19 14.42 -10.19
N LEU A 311 11.18 14.22 -9.33
CA LEU A 311 12.29 15.16 -9.13
C LEU A 311 13.37 15.05 -10.23
N ARG A 312 13.30 14.04 -11.09
CA ARG A 312 14.18 13.89 -12.27
C ARG A 312 13.80 14.92 -13.34
N SER A 313 14.77 15.42 -14.09
CA SER A 313 14.54 16.37 -15.20
C SER A 313 13.54 15.86 -16.26
N SER A 314 13.41 14.56 -16.44
CA SER A 314 12.46 13.90 -17.33
C SER A 314 11.32 13.17 -16.59
N GLY A 315 11.16 13.40 -15.29
CA GLY A 315 10.26 12.59 -14.46
C GLY A 315 8.82 12.61 -14.94
N VAL A 316 8.25 13.79 -15.08
CA VAL A 316 6.85 13.97 -15.54
C VAL A 316 6.67 13.53 -16.98
N SER A 317 7.64 13.76 -17.87
CA SER A 317 7.52 13.36 -19.27
C SER A 317 7.45 11.84 -19.46
N LYS A 318 8.07 11.06 -18.56
CA LYS A 318 8.01 9.58 -18.57
C LYS A 318 6.60 9.04 -18.30
N LEU A 319 5.74 9.81 -17.66
CA LEU A 319 4.34 9.42 -17.41
C LEU A 319 3.50 9.44 -18.69
N ARG A 320 3.97 10.08 -19.77
CA ARG A 320 3.26 10.18 -21.07
C ARG A 320 1.80 10.60 -20.87
N LEU A 321 1.59 11.61 -20.06
CA LEU A 321 0.26 12.16 -19.79
C LEU A 321 -0.28 12.85 -21.06
N ARG A 322 -1.58 12.77 -21.29
CA ARG A 322 -2.22 13.57 -22.34
C ARG A 322 -2.19 15.04 -21.88
N LYS A 323 -1.90 15.95 -22.80
CA LYS A 323 -2.07 17.36 -22.51
C LYS A 323 -3.54 17.63 -22.24
N ASN A 324 -3.86 18.03 -21.01
CA ASN A 324 -5.16 18.59 -20.73
C ASN A 324 -5.14 20.05 -21.23
N SER A 325 -6.09 20.42 -22.09
CA SER A 325 -6.19 21.77 -22.63
C SER A 325 -6.60 22.80 -21.56
N GLU A 326 -7.13 22.35 -20.42
CA GLU A 326 -7.65 23.20 -19.36
C GLU A 326 -6.58 23.62 -18.35
N HIS A 327 -5.47 22.89 -18.26
CA HIS A 327 -4.38 23.18 -17.32
C HIS A 327 -3.05 23.40 -18.02
N ALA A 328 -2.31 24.42 -17.57
CA ALA A 328 -0.99 24.77 -18.12
C ALA A 328 0.07 23.69 -17.79
N LYS A 329 -0.11 22.97 -16.68
CA LYS A 329 0.80 21.93 -16.20
C LYS A 329 0.02 20.67 -15.82
N PRO A 330 0.66 19.47 -15.91
CA PRO A 330 0.07 18.25 -15.39
C PRO A 330 -0.22 18.35 -13.88
N ARG A 331 -1.35 17.77 -13.47
CA ARG A 331 -1.80 17.70 -12.07
C ARG A 331 -1.62 16.29 -11.56
N ILE A 332 -0.76 16.11 -10.57
CA ILE A 332 -0.31 14.78 -10.13
C ILE A 332 -0.56 14.61 -8.63
N GLY A 333 -1.37 13.61 -8.29
CA GLY A 333 -1.57 13.16 -6.92
C GLY A 333 -0.42 12.24 -6.46
N ILE A 334 0.04 12.42 -5.23
CA ILE A 334 1.11 11.63 -4.62
C ILE A 334 0.63 11.11 -3.27
N ILE A 335 0.68 9.80 -3.04
CA ILE A 335 0.35 9.23 -1.73
C ILE A 335 1.62 9.14 -0.88
N LEU A 336 1.73 10.01 0.15
CA LEU A 336 2.74 9.91 1.20
C LEU A 336 2.30 8.82 2.19
N SER A 337 2.74 7.59 1.98
CA SER A 337 2.14 6.40 2.58
C SER A 337 2.31 6.24 4.09
N GLY A 338 3.34 6.85 4.69
CA GLY A 338 3.59 6.78 6.14
C GLY A 338 4.70 7.71 6.61
N GLY A 339 4.76 7.89 7.94
CA GLY A 339 5.72 8.76 8.61
C GLY A 339 6.40 8.13 9.84
N ASN A 340 6.31 6.81 10.01
CA ASN A 340 6.86 6.10 11.16
C ASN A 340 8.38 5.88 11.03
N VAL A 341 9.15 6.93 11.23
CA VAL A 341 10.61 6.94 11.16
C VAL A 341 11.20 7.36 12.51
N GLU A 342 12.33 6.77 12.88
CA GLU A 342 13.08 7.19 14.06
C GLU A 342 13.84 8.49 13.73
N LEU A 343 13.44 9.57 14.39
CA LEU A 343 14.15 10.84 14.29
C LEU A 343 15.30 10.80 15.31
N LYS A 344 16.54 10.80 14.82
CA LYS A 344 17.73 10.98 15.65
C LYS A 344 17.98 12.48 15.76
N CYS A 345 17.74 13.01 16.97
CA CYS A 345 18.09 14.38 17.35
C CYS A 345 19.55 14.46 17.72
#